data_5c90c721e886c195ff01753dd436d684
#
_entry.id   5c90c721e886c195ff01753dd436d684
#
_cell.length_a   1.000
_cell.length_b   1.000
_cell.length_c   1.000
_cell.angle_alpha   90.00
_cell.angle_beta   90.00
_cell.angle_gamma   90.00
#
_symmetry.space_group_name_H-M   'P 1'
#
loop_
_entity.id
_entity.type
_entity.pdbx_description
1 polymer ?
#
loop_
_entity_poly.entity_id
_entity_poly.type
_entity_poly.pdbx_seq_one_letter_code
_entity_poly.pdbx_strand_id
1 'polypeptide(L)'
;MTCYERRLAATINATRKQYGLRTLQLVPGLMRSAGKHSLQMAVQGYFAHSSPNGVSFIARVRSFYGGNVAAGENLLWAQPWVRPRQVVKRWLASPGHRAVLLSRRWKVFGVGVVSSTHGAGVFRGHAVMLVTADFAAKR
;
A
#
# COMPACT_ATOMS: atom_id res chain seq x y z
N MET A 1 9.93 -6.04 8.53
CA MET A 1 9.06 -4.84 8.60
C MET A 1 9.86 -3.70 9.20
N THR A 2 9.93 -2.57 8.51
CA THR A 2 10.64 -1.39 8.97
C THR A 2 9.87 -0.66 10.08
N CYS A 3 10.55 0.25 10.78
CA CYS A 3 9.91 1.11 11.77
C CYS A 3 8.82 1.98 11.12
N TYR A 4 9.08 2.50 9.93
CA TYR A 4 8.11 3.29 9.18
C TYR A 4 6.88 2.48 8.82
N GLU A 5 7.05 1.28 8.28
CA GLU A 5 5.93 0.39 7.93
C GLU A 5 5.08 0.04 9.16
N ARG A 6 5.72 -0.21 10.30
CA ARG A 6 5.01 -0.46 11.56
C ARG A 6 4.15 0.73 11.97
N ARG A 7 4.70 1.93 11.87
CA ARG A 7 3.95 3.16 12.18
C ARG A 7 2.81 3.41 11.19
N LEU A 8 3.04 3.15 9.90
CA LEU A 8 2.00 3.28 8.88
C LEU A 8 0.85 2.32 9.15
N ALA A 9 1.16 1.06 9.44
CA ALA A 9 0.13 0.06 9.77
C ALA A 9 -0.68 0.47 11.01
N ALA A 10 -0.01 0.94 12.05
CA ALA A 10 -0.68 1.44 13.25
C ALA A 10 -1.55 2.67 12.95
N THR A 11 -1.10 3.57 12.10
CA THR A 11 -1.85 4.77 11.71
C THR A 11 -3.09 4.39 10.90
N ILE A 12 -2.98 3.44 9.99
CA ILE A 12 -4.13 2.91 9.23
C ILE A 12 -5.19 2.38 10.20
N ASN A 13 -4.80 1.53 11.14
CA ASN A 13 -5.74 0.95 12.10
C ASN A 13 -6.32 1.99 13.07
N ALA A 14 -5.51 2.94 13.53
CA ALA A 14 -6.01 4.03 14.38
C ALA A 14 -7.05 4.88 13.64
N THR A 15 -6.81 5.17 12.37
CA THR A 15 -7.74 5.91 11.52
C THR A 15 -9.04 5.13 11.33
N ARG A 16 -8.97 3.85 11.01
CA ARG A 16 -10.16 3.01 10.87
C ARG A 16 -10.99 3.00 12.16
N LYS A 17 -10.32 2.88 13.31
CA LYS A 17 -10.98 2.92 14.61
C LYS A 17 -11.69 4.25 14.85
N GLN A 18 -11.10 5.38 14.49
CA GLN A 18 -11.73 6.70 14.57
C GLN A 18 -13.02 6.80 13.75
N TYR A 19 -13.11 6.06 12.67
CA TYR A 19 -14.31 5.98 11.82
C TYR A 19 -15.26 4.85 12.22
N GLY A 20 -15.09 4.26 13.40
CA GLY A 20 -15.96 3.18 13.90
C GLY A 20 -15.80 1.85 13.18
N LEU A 21 -14.66 1.63 12.53
CA LEU A 21 -14.38 0.43 11.76
C LEU A 21 -13.51 -0.53 12.57
N ARG A 22 -13.62 -1.82 12.28
CA ARG A 22 -12.69 -2.81 12.81
C ARG A 22 -11.27 -2.53 12.37
N THR A 23 -10.33 -2.76 13.27
CA THR A 23 -8.92 -2.85 12.90
C THR A 23 -8.67 -4.10 12.07
N LEU A 24 -7.67 -4.04 11.21
CA LEU A 24 -7.30 -5.12 10.32
C LEU A 24 -6.08 -5.86 10.88
N GLN A 25 -6.03 -7.16 10.63
CA GLN A 25 -4.86 -7.95 10.98
C GLN A 25 -3.76 -7.76 9.94
N LEU A 26 -2.56 -7.43 10.41
CA LEU A 26 -1.39 -7.34 9.56
C LEU A 26 -0.89 -8.76 9.27
N VAL A 27 -0.74 -9.13 8.00
CA VAL A 27 -0.35 -10.49 7.61
C VAL A 27 0.89 -10.50 6.72
N PRO A 28 1.82 -11.46 6.94
CA PRO A 28 3.09 -11.51 6.20
C PRO A 28 2.93 -11.59 4.69
N GLY A 29 1.95 -12.34 4.19
CA GLY A 29 1.71 -12.45 2.74
C GLY A 29 1.42 -11.11 2.08
N LEU A 30 0.57 -10.29 2.69
CA LEU A 30 0.25 -8.97 2.16
C LEU A 30 1.39 -7.97 2.38
N MET A 31 2.18 -8.12 3.43
CA MET A 31 3.40 -7.34 3.60
C MET A 31 4.38 -7.60 2.45
N ARG A 32 4.55 -8.85 2.05
CA ARG A 32 5.41 -9.22 0.91
C ARG A 32 4.85 -8.71 -0.41
N SER A 33 3.54 -8.82 -0.62
CA SER A 33 2.88 -8.30 -1.83
C SER A 33 3.09 -6.79 -1.97
N ALA A 34 2.78 -6.04 -0.93
CA ALA A 34 2.92 -4.59 -0.92
C ALA A 34 4.40 -4.15 -1.06
N GLY A 35 5.30 -4.81 -0.35
CA GLY A 35 6.74 -4.53 -0.40
C GLY A 35 7.33 -4.78 -1.79
N LYS A 36 6.95 -5.89 -2.43
CA LYS A 36 7.38 -6.20 -3.79
C LYS A 36 6.91 -5.12 -4.77
N HIS A 37 5.66 -4.68 -4.65
CA HIS A 37 5.12 -3.68 -5.57
C HIS A 37 5.81 -2.33 -5.40
N SER A 38 6.01 -1.86 -4.17
CA SER A 38 6.75 -0.62 -3.92
C SER A 38 8.19 -0.70 -4.45
N LEU A 39 8.85 -1.84 -4.27
CA LEU A 39 10.20 -2.05 -4.80
C LEU A 39 10.21 -2.03 -6.33
N GLN A 40 9.28 -2.69 -6.98
CA GLN A 40 9.18 -2.70 -8.43
C GLN A 40 8.93 -1.31 -9.00
N MET A 41 8.04 -0.54 -8.39
CA MET A 41 7.80 0.85 -8.80
C MET A 41 9.07 1.70 -8.68
N ALA A 42 9.81 1.56 -7.59
CA ALA A 42 11.05 2.29 -7.37
C ALA A 42 12.14 1.91 -8.38
N VAL A 43 12.34 0.61 -8.61
CA VAL A 43 13.43 0.10 -9.46
C VAL A 43 13.12 0.29 -10.94
N GLN A 44 11.88 0.01 -11.36
CA GLN A 44 11.48 0.09 -12.77
C GLN A 44 10.95 1.45 -13.17
N GLY A 45 10.71 2.35 -12.23
CA GLY A 45 10.35 3.74 -12.50
C GLY A 45 8.95 3.92 -13.07
N TYR A 46 7.95 3.30 -12.46
CA TYR A 46 6.55 3.49 -12.82
C TYR A 46 5.68 3.71 -11.56
N PHE A 47 4.47 4.20 -11.79
CA PHE A 47 3.49 4.37 -10.72
C PHE A 47 2.12 3.92 -11.23
N ALA A 48 1.70 2.71 -10.85
CA ALA A 48 0.44 2.10 -11.25
C ALA A 48 0.12 0.89 -10.39
N HIS A 49 -1.15 0.50 -10.33
CA HIS A 49 -1.58 -0.71 -9.62
C HIS A 49 -1.05 -1.99 -10.29
N SER A 50 -1.08 -2.05 -11.62
CA SER A 50 -0.56 -3.19 -12.38
C SER A 50 0.93 -3.05 -12.61
N SER A 51 1.63 -4.19 -12.71
CA SER A 51 3.02 -4.24 -13.13
C SER A 51 3.16 -3.98 -14.63
N PRO A 52 4.32 -3.52 -15.13
CA PRO A 52 4.49 -3.22 -16.57
C PRO A 52 4.24 -4.43 -17.47
N ASN A 53 4.44 -5.65 -16.99
CA ASN A 53 4.17 -6.89 -17.72
C ASN A 53 2.68 -7.30 -17.73
N GLY A 54 1.79 -6.45 -17.18
CA GLY A 54 0.35 -6.69 -17.19
C GLY A 54 -0.20 -7.47 -15.99
N VAL A 55 0.64 -7.86 -15.03
CA VAL A 55 0.16 -8.54 -13.81
C VAL A 55 -0.63 -7.56 -12.95
N SER A 56 -1.92 -7.86 -12.70
CA SER A 56 -2.79 -7.03 -11.88
C SER A 56 -2.43 -7.10 -10.39
N PHE A 57 -2.86 -6.10 -9.62
CA PHE A 57 -2.64 -6.13 -8.18
C PHE A 57 -3.39 -7.30 -7.51
N ILE A 58 -4.56 -7.67 -8.01
CA ILE A 58 -5.32 -8.82 -7.48
C ILE A 58 -4.54 -10.11 -7.70
N ALA A 59 -3.97 -10.31 -8.88
CA ALA A 59 -3.13 -11.47 -9.17
C ALA A 59 -1.89 -11.51 -8.26
N ARG A 60 -1.26 -10.36 -8.03
CA ARG A 60 -0.13 -10.26 -7.11
C ARG A 60 -0.54 -10.59 -5.68
N VAL A 61 -1.62 -10.00 -5.18
CA VAL A 61 -2.13 -10.26 -3.83
C VAL A 61 -2.43 -11.76 -3.66
N ARG A 62 -3.11 -12.37 -4.61
CA ARG A 62 -3.44 -13.80 -4.57
C ARG A 62 -2.21 -14.68 -4.58
N SER A 63 -1.17 -14.30 -5.31
CA SER A 63 0.06 -15.07 -5.38
C SER A 63 0.81 -15.10 -4.04
N PHE A 64 0.71 -14.04 -3.24
CA PHE A 64 1.40 -13.94 -1.95
C PHE A 64 0.53 -14.38 -0.76
N TYR A 65 -0.75 -14.08 -0.80
CA TYR A 65 -1.65 -14.38 0.32
C TYR A 65 -2.41 -15.69 0.12
N GLY A 66 -2.70 -16.03 -1.13
CA GLY A 66 -3.39 -17.27 -1.49
C GLY A 66 -4.91 -17.16 -1.47
N GLY A 67 -5.53 -18.10 -2.15
CA GLY A 67 -6.97 -18.26 -2.14
C GLY A 67 -7.76 -17.30 -3.02
N ASN A 68 -9.07 -17.48 -3.00
CA ASN A 68 -10.00 -16.60 -3.66
C ASN A 68 -10.38 -15.45 -2.72
N VAL A 69 -9.71 -14.32 -2.89
CA VAL A 69 -9.90 -13.14 -2.05
C VAL A 69 -10.39 -11.96 -2.86
N ALA A 70 -11.22 -11.13 -2.24
CA ALA A 70 -11.41 -9.75 -2.68
C ALA A 70 -10.22 -8.94 -2.20
N ALA A 71 -9.73 -8.04 -3.04
CA ALA A 71 -8.56 -7.22 -2.71
C ALA A 71 -8.81 -5.76 -3.07
N GLY A 72 -8.14 -4.89 -2.33
CA GLY A 72 -8.06 -3.46 -2.60
C GLY A 72 -6.64 -2.97 -2.40
N GLU A 73 -6.30 -1.86 -3.01
CA GLU A 73 -4.96 -1.32 -2.93
C GLU A 73 -4.99 0.20 -2.91
N ASN A 74 -4.20 0.78 -2.03
CA ASN A 74 -3.88 2.20 -2.05
C ASN A 74 -2.39 2.38 -2.33
N LEU A 75 -2.08 3.30 -3.22
CA LEU A 75 -0.70 3.68 -3.57
C LEU A 75 -0.47 5.14 -3.22
N LEU A 76 0.80 5.46 -2.96
CA LEU A 76 1.25 6.84 -2.86
C LEU A 76 2.71 6.91 -3.27
N TRP A 77 3.07 7.95 -4.03
CA TRP A 77 4.45 8.36 -4.15
C TRP A 77 4.61 9.78 -3.64
N ALA A 78 5.71 10.05 -3.00
CA ALA A 78 6.00 11.36 -2.42
C ALA A 78 7.50 11.59 -2.38
N GLN A 79 7.91 12.82 -2.17
CA GLN A 79 9.29 13.07 -1.77
C GLN A 79 9.54 12.45 -0.40
N PRO A 80 10.75 11.94 -0.14
CA PRO A 80 11.08 11.25 1.10
C PRO A 80 10.74 12.06 2.34
N TRP A 81 10.51 11.31 3.44
CA TRP A 81 10.23 11.78 4.78
C TRP A 81 8.82 12.32 5.01
N VAL A 82 7.90 12.01 4.11
CA VAL A 82 6.47 12.15 4.42
C VAL A 82 6.12 11.16 5.53
N ARG A 83 5.53 11.68 6.60
CA ARG A 83 5.18 10.85 7.78
C ARG A 83 3.98 9.96 7.50
N PRO A 84 3.83 8.83 8.22
CA PRO A 84 2.66 7.94 8.05
C PRO A 84 1.32 8.67 8.17
N ARG A 85 1.20 9.62 9.09
CA ARG A 85 -0.02 10.44 9.22
C ARG A 85 -0.35 11.22 7.96
N GLN A 86 0.66 11.74 7.27
CA GLN A 86 0.48 12.50 6.04
C GLN A 86 0.09 11.58 4.87
N VAL A 87 0.62 10.37 4.83
CA VAL A 87 0.21 9.35 3.84
C VAL A 87 -1.29 9.08 3.99
N VAL A 88 -1.73 8.75 5.19
CA VAL A 88 -3.14 8.46 5.47
C VAL A 88 -4.02 9.68 5.22
N LYS A 89 -3.58 10.87 5.59
CA LYS A 89 -4.31 12.12 5.32
C LYS A 89 -4.54 12.34 3.83
N ARG A 90 -3.52 12.09 3.00
CA ARG A 90 -3.64 12.19 1.54
C ARG A 90 -4.62 11.16 0.99
N TRP A 91 -4.59 9.93 1.48
CA TRP A 91 -5.56 8.91 1.08
C TRP A 91 -6.99 9.29 1.47
N LEU A 92 -7.18 9.85 2.66
CA LEU A 92 -8.51 10.31 3.11
C LEU A 92 -9.05 11.47 2.26
N ALA A 93 -8.16 12.30 1.70
CA ALA A 93 -8.53 13.44 0.87
C ALA A 93 -8.92 13.05 -0.56
N SER A 94 -8.64 11.82 -0.99
CA SER A 94 -8.95 11.31 -2.32
C SER A 94 -10.12 10.33 -2.24
N PRO A 95 -11.25 10.56 -2.93
CA PRO A 95 -12.45 9.71 -2.78
C PRO A 95 -12.19 8.23 -3.02
N GLY A 96 -11.42 7.87 -4.05
CA GLY A 96 -11.10 6.48 -4.35
C GLY A 96 -10.24 5.82 -3.27
N HIS A 97 -9.18 6.47 -2.84
CA HIS A 97 -8.31 5.97 -1.78
C HIS A 97 -9.03 5.90 -0.43
N ARG A 98 -9.86 6.90 -0.14
CA ARG A 98 -10.69 6.92 1.07
C ARG A 98 -11.63 5.72 1.11
N ALA A 99 -12.29 5.42 0.00
CA ALA A 99 -13.22 4.30 -0.10
C ALA A 99 -12.53 2.95 0.19
N VAL A 100 -11.32 2.75 -0.33
CA VAL A 100 -10.53 1.56 -0.05
C VAL A 100 -10.12 1.51 1.42
N LEU A 101 -9.53 2.59 1.94
CA LEU A 101 -9.02 2.65 3.31
C LEU A 101 -10.10 2.40 4.35
N LEU A 102 -11.32 2.88 4.12
CA LEU A 102 -12.42 2.83 5.09
C LEU A 102 -13.47 1.74 4.78
N SER A 103 -13.21 0.85 3.84
CA SER A 103 -14.14 -0.22 3.53
C SER A 103 -14.30 -1.19 4.71
N ARG A 104 -15.55 -1.53 5.02
CA ARG A 104 -15.89 -2.54 6.03
C ARG A 104 -15.57 -3.96 5.58
N ARG A 105 -15.27 -4.13 4.32
CA ARG A 105 -15.04 -5.39 3.65
C ARG A 105 -13.78 -6.10 4.10
N TRP A 106 -12.73 -5.34 4.40
CA TRP A 106 -11.41 -5.89 4.65
C TRP A 106 -11.29 -6.57 6.01
N LYS A 107 -10.45 -7.60 6.08
CA LYS A 107 -10.12 -8.33 7.31
C LYS A 107 -8.62 -8.29 7.59
N VAL A 108 -7.82 -8.29 6.55
CA VAL A 108 -6.36 -8.33 6.63
C VAL A 108 -5.76 -7.27 5.72
N PHE A 109 -4.52 -6.91 6.00
CA PHE A 109 -3.77 -5.95 5.19
C PHE A 109 -2.26 -6.15 5.31
N GLY A 110 -1.54 -5.48 4.42
CA GLY A 110 -0.10 -5.34 4.49
C GLY A 110 0.33 -4.03 3.88
N VAL A 111 1.50 -3.54 4.28
CA VAL A 111 2.06 -2.29 3.77
C VAL A 111 3.50 -2.54 3.32
N GLY A 112 3.94 -1.79 2.31
CA GLY A 112 5.31 -1.83 1.84
C GLY A 112 5.77 -0.42 1.47
N VAL A 113 6.93 -0.03 1.97
CA VAL A 113 7.50 1.31 1.76
C VAL A 113 8.93 1.17 1.28
N VAL A 114 9.23 1.79 0.14
CA VAL A 114 10.57 1.81 -0.45
C VAL A 114 10.92 3.23 -0.82
N SER A 115 12.09 3.68 -0.42
CA SER A 115 12.63 4.98 -0.80
C SER A 115 13.84 4.82 -1.70
N SER A 116 13.98 5.72 -2.66
CA SER A 116 15.15 5.82 -3.54
C SER A 116 15.64 7.26 -3.55
N THR A 117 16.96 7.46 -3.52
CA THR A 117 17.57 8.79 -3.66
C THR A 117 17.56 9.27 -5.10
N HIS A 118 17.47 8.35 -6.06
CA HIS A 118 17.46 8.64 -7.49
C HIS A 118 16.40 7.77 -8.18
N GLY A 119 15.15 8.24 -8.15
CA GLY A 119 14.03 7.52 -8.73
C GLY A 119 14.18 7.36 -10.25
N ALA A 120 14.01 6.12 -10.73
CA ALA A 120 14.07 5.79 -12.15
C ALA A 120 12.81 6.25 -12.89
N GLY A 121 12.84 6.22 -14.22
CA GLY A 121 11.70 6.38 -15.10
C GLY A 121 10.90 7.65 -14.83
N VAL A 122 9.63 7.48 -14.47
CA VAL A 122 8.70 8.60 -14.26
C VAL A 122 9.11 9.55 -13.13
N PHE A 123 10.00 9.10 -12.24
CA PHE A 123 10.49 9.92 -11.12
C PHE A 123 11.66 10.82 -11.49
N ARG A 124 12.19 10.70 -12.69
CA ARG A 124 13.16 11.61 -13.31
C ARG A 124 14.42 11.89 -12.47
N GLY A 125 14.93 10.88 -11.77
CA GLY A 125 16.12 11.00 -10.93
C GLY A 125 15.89 11.69 -9.58
N HIS A 126 14.67 12.12 -9.28
CA HIS A 126 14.34 12.74 -7.99
C HIS A 126 14.29 11.70 -6.87
N ALA A 127 14.58 12.11 -5.66
CA ALA A 127 14.33 11.29 -4.49
C ALA A 127 12.84 11.02 -4.35
N VAL A 128 12.47 9.76 -4.10
CA VAL A 128 11.06 9.33 -4.05
C VAL A 128 10.85 8.28 -2.97
N MET A 129 9.68 8.32 -2.37
CA MET A 129 9.16 7.29 -1.48
C MET A 129 7.91 6.67 -2.10
N LEU A 130 7.89 5.35 -2.24
CA LEU A 130 6.78 4.57 -2.77
C LEU A 130 6.10 3.84 -1.62
N VAL A 131 4.79 3.97 -1.54
CA VAL A 131 3.97 3.34 -0.51
C VAL A 131 2.89 2.51 -1.17
N THR A 132 2.77 1.26 -0.76
CA THR A 132 1.67 0.36 -1.14
C THR A 132 0.99 -0.14 0.13
N ALA A 133 -0.33 -0.10 0.15
CA ALA A 133 -1.14 -0.80 1.14
C ALA A 133 -2.09 -1.75 0.41
N ASP A 134 -1.93 -3.04 0.65
CA ASP A 134 -2.77 -4.09 0.11
C ASP A 134 -3.76 -4.56 1.18
N PHE A 135 -5.03 -4.65 0.82
CA PHE A 135 -6.14 -5.06 1.68
C PHE A 135 -6.81 -6.29 1.08
N ALA A 136 -7.27 -7.19 1.93
CA ALA A 136 -7.96 -8.38 1.45
C ALA A 136 -9.04 -8.89 2.41
N ALA A 137 -9.97 -9.65 1.83
CA ALA A 137 -10.94 -10.46 2.56
C ALA A 137 -11.23 -11.72 1.75
N LYS A 138 -11.37 -12.86 2.42
CA LYS A 138 -11.82 -14.08 1.77
C LYS A 138 -13.23 -13.90 1.23
N ARG A 139 -13.47 -14.43 0.05
CA ARG A 139 -14.80 -14.49 -0.56
C ARG A 139 -15.61 -15.66 -0.02
#